data_383918bafb5789dcb2f03fb7d8166810
#
_entry.id   383918bafb5789dcb2f03fb7d8166810
#
_cell.length_a   1.000
_cell.length_b   1.000
_cell.length_c   1.000
_cell.angle_alpha   90.00
_cell.angle_beta   90.00
_cell.angle_gamma   90.00
#
_symmetry.space_group_name_H-M   'P 1'
#
loop_
_entity.id
_entity.type
_entity.pdbx_description
1 polymer ?
#
loop_
_entity_poly.entity_id
_entity_poly.type
_entity_poly.pdbx_seq_one_letter_code
_entity_poly.pdbx_strand_id
1 'polypeptide(L)'
;MRLKKTSQTTDLVLALFLYIPVVWAALLIAQSLGGGLPELLSNLTAALEQPFRIQWTDKSLLSILVCTGAYLMGLCLYASGQGRTRDGEEHGSAAWGSPRQLNAQFRQKQNKILTRHVRLGLDTHKHRRSLNVLVIGGSGAAKTRGYVKPNILEANSNYVITDPKMEVLTATGGYLKRQGYDIRVLNLVDLSQSDGYNPFRYLRDEKDALKLVNTLIQATTPKGSHESDPFWSKSETALLQAIILMLFQEAPEYEQNFSMVLRVLEYAEVKEDDDEYVSPLDLLFRAMEYENPESVALRQYKVFKQAAGKTAKSILVSAAVRLAPFNLPQIKAVTDHDDMDLYTLGERKCALYAVIPDNDTTFTFLVSLLYSQIFQTLYYCADQIHHGALPCHVHFILDEAPSVNLPGLPRELATMRSRNISCSTIIQNMAQIKELYKDSWETIPGNSDTLLYLGGNEASTHKYISEALGKSTIDTKTHGQTKGRSGSYSTNFQMSGRELLTPDEVRMLDNRYCILFIRGTRPVMDEKYELMEHPAIRYTMDGGGPPYIHRGTVEPPITGEPLFQIDFDNEKENAAA
;
A
#
# COMPACT_ATOMS: atom_id res chain seq x y z
N MET A 1 -0.31 9.50 -24.31
CA MET A 1 0.71 10.32 -24.97
C MET A 1 0.43 10.29 -26.48
N ARG A 2 -0.36 11.25 -26.99
CA ARG A 2 -0.54 11.43 -28.44
C ARG A 2 0.57 12.39 -28.87
N LEU A 3 1.62 11.86 -29.45
CA LEU A 3 2.61 12.65 -30.18
C LEU A 3 1.89 13.48 -31.23
N LYS A 4 2.08 14.79 -31.22
CA LYS A 4 1.63 15.72 -32.28
C LYS A 4 2.31 15.31 -33.61
N LYS A 5 1.67 14.41 -34.35
CA LYS A 5 2.08 14.00 -35.69
C LYS A 5 1.62 15.02 -36.78
N THR A 6 0.97 16.12 -36.38
CA THR A 6 0.37 17.10 -37.27
C THR A 6 1.33 18.19 -37.77
N SER A 7 2.51 18.38 -37.16
CA SER A 7 3.46 19.40 -37.63
C SER A 7 4.29 18.92 -38.84
N GLN A 8 4.77 17.69 -38.84
CA GLN A 8 5.64 17.18 -39.90
C GLN A 8 4.98 17.12 -41.30
N THR A 9 3.70 16.80 -41.36
CA THR A 9 2.95 16.77 -42.66
C THR A 9 2.66 18.16 -43.20
N THR A 10 2.37 19.13 -42.33
CA THR A 10 2.16 20.54 -42.73
C THR A 10 3.45 21.18 -43.18
N ASP A 11 4.57 20.92 -42.50
CA ASP A 11 5.89 21.47 -42.87
C ASP A 11 6.36 20.91 -44.21
N LEU A 12 6.11 19.61 -44.46
CA LEU A 12 6.47 18.95 -45.72
C LEU A 12 5.63 19.47 -46.90
N VAL A 13 4.33 19.71 -46.68
CA VAL A 13 3.45 20.32 -47.67
C VAL A 13 3.87 21.76 -47.98
N LEU A 14 4.22 22.54 -46.95
CA LEU A 14 4.70 23.92 -47.11
C LEU A 14 6.03 23.96 -47.89
N ALA A 15 6.97 23.06 -47.57
CA ALA A 15 8.23 22.92 -48.29
C ALA A 15 8.00 22.57 -49.75
N LEU A 16 7.06 21.71 -50.09
CA LEU A 16 6.71 21.35 -51.46
C LEU A 16 6.10 22.54 -52.22
N PHE A 17 5.26 23.32 -51.56
CA PHE A 17 4.71 24.56 -52.15
C PHE A 17 5.79 25.62 -52.39
N LEU A 18 6.73 25.81 -51.46
CA LEU A 18 7.84 26.77 -51.58
C LEU A 18 8.89 26.35 -52.62
N TYR A 19 8.92 25.08 -53.04
CA TYR A 19 9.79 24.59 -54.08
C TYR A 19 9.38 25.11 -55.46
N ILE A 20 8.08 25.40 -55.75
CA ILE A 20 7.58 25.91 -57.01
C ILE A 20 8.23 27.25 -57.38
N PRO A 21 8.25 28.30 -56.53
CA PRO A 21 8.97 29.55 -56.83
C PRO A 21 10.48 29.36 -56.96
N VAL A 22 11.09 28.34 -56.31
CA VAL A 22 12.53 28.03 -56.46
C VAL A 22 12.82 27.56 -57.89
N VAL A 23 12.01 26.63 -58.42
CA VAL A 23 12.15 26.16 -59.82
C VAL A 23 11.89 27.29 -60.81
N TRP A 24 10.89 28.11 -60.53
CA TRP A 24 10.60 29.30 -61.37
C TRP A 24 11.78 30.29 -61.38
N ALA A 25 12.38 30.62 -60.24
CA ALA A 25 13.57 31.47 -60.11
C ALA A 25 14.77 30.86 -60.82
N ALA A 26 14.97 29.53 -60.70
CA ALA A 26 16.04 28.80 -61.38
C ALA A 26 15.94 28.91 -62.91
N LEU A 27 14.74 28.87 -63.46
CA LEU A 27 14.49 29.05 -64.92
C LEU A 27 14.75 30.45 -65.35
N LEU A 28 14.40 31.50 -64.60
CA LEU A 28 14.76 32.88 -64.85
C LEU A 28 16.28 33.11 -64.82
N ILE A 29 16.97 32.56 -63.89
CA ILE A 29 18.43 32.64 -63.80
C ILE A 29 19.08 31.94 -65.00
N ALA A 30 18.55 30.78 -65.40
CA ALA A 30 19.06 30.05 -66.59
C ALA A 30 19.09 30.88 -67.88
N GLN A 31 18.09 31.72 -68.10
CA GLN A 31 18.00 32.62 -69.25
C GLN A 31 19.04 33.74 -69.21
N SER A 32 19.52 34.07 -67.96
CA SER A 32 20.46 35.17 -67.77
C SER A 32 21.92 34.72 -67.86
N LEU A 33 22.18 33.40 -67.88
CA LEU A 33 23.51 32.80 -67.88
C LEU A 33 24.14 32.75 -69.26
N GLY A 34 24.44 33.91 -69.88
CA GLY A 34 24.94 33.97 -71.24
C GLY A 34 26.13 34.89 -71.52
N GLY A 35 26.93 35.25 -70.48
CA GLY A 35 28.06 36.17 -70.67
C GLY A 35 28.77 36.45 -69.37
N GLY A 36 29.60 37.45 -69.29
CA GLY A 36 30.30 37.86 -68.05
C GLY A 36 29.39 38.45 -67.00
N LEU A 37 29.90 38.69 -65.75
CA LEU A 37 29.13 39.24 -64.62
C LEU A 37 28.25 40.50 -64.96
N PRO A 38 28.72 41.49 -65.80
CA PRO A 38 27.87 42.62 -66.17
C PRO A 38 26.66 42.24 -67.04
N GLU A 39 26.85 41.27 -67.94
CA GLU A 39 25.80 40.80 -68.84
C GLU A 39 24.77 39.96 -68.08
N LEU A 40 25.22 39.23 -67.07
CA LEU A 40 24.34 38.43 -66.17
C LEU A 40 23.35 39.35 -65.43
N LEU A 41 23.81 40.51 -64.94
CA LEU A 41 22.94 41.45 -64.21
C LEU A 41 21.95 42.18 -65.19
N SER A 42 22.37 42.55 -66.40
CA SER A 42 21.46 43.17 -67.38
C SER A 42 20.41 42.17 -67.87
N ASN A 43 20.80 40.93 -68.15
CA ASN A 43 19.88 39.85 -68.55
C ASN A 43 18.91 39.45 -67.47
N LEU A 44 19.34 39.46 -66.19
CA LEU A 44 18.48 39.17 -65.04
C LEU A 44 17.42 40.26 -64.86
N THR A 45 17.78 41.55 -65.02
CA THR A 45 16.82 42.65 -65.00
C THR A 45 15.80 42.53 -66.13
N ALA A 46 16.24 42.21 -67.34
CA ALA A 46 15.34 42.00 -68.49
C ALA A 46 14.40 40.77 -68.30
N ALA A 47 14.92 39.70 -67.68
CA ALA A 47 14.10 38.54 -67.34
C ALA A 47 13.07 38.83 -66.23
N LEU A 48 13.39 39.72 -65.28
CA LEU A 48 12.47 40.18 -64.24
C LEU A 48 11.39 41.15 -64.74
N GLU A 49 11.63 41.86 -65.85
CA GLU A 49 10.59 42.69 -66.52
C GLU A 49 9.48 41.82 -67.11
N GLN A 50 9.78 40.59 -67.53
CA GLN A 50 8.78 39.64 -68.08
C GLN A 50 8.81 38.30 -67.35
N PRO A 51 8.46 38.20 -66.04
CA PRO A 51 8.74 37.10 -65.15
C PRO A 51 8.00 35.81 -65.52
N PHE A 52 6.94 35.85 -66.31
CA PHE A 52 6.17 34.69 -66.73
C PHE A 52 6.54 34.17 -68.14
N ARG A 53 7.51 34.84 -68.84
CA ARG A 53 7.99 34.39 -70.15
C ARG A 53 9.21 33.47 -69.95
N ILE A 54 8.93 32.18 -69.66
CA ILE A 54 9.97 31.17 -69.41
C ILE A 54 10.39 30.55 -70.75
N GLN A 55 11.71 30.62 -71.07
CA GLN A 55 12.29 29.90 -72.20
C GLN A 55 13.27 28.86 -71.73
N TRP A 56 13.16 27.64 -72.26
CA TRP A 56 14.07 26.57 -71.95
C TRP A 56 15.41 26.76 -72.66
N THR A 57 16.50 26.82 -71.96
CA THR A 57 17.85 26.97 -72.47
C THR A 57 18.71 25.74 -72.10
N ASP A 58 19.84 25.53 -72.80
CA ASP A 58 20.75 24.42 -72.51
C ASP A 58 21.26 24.42 -71.04
N LYS A 59 21.20 25.58 -70.35
CA LYS A 59 21.61 25.75 -68.97
C LYS A 59 20.47 25.61 -67.96
N SER A 60 19.23 25.41 -68.41
CA SER A 60 18.04 25.31 -67.53
C SER A 60 18.15 24.16 -66.55
N LEU A 61 18.61 22.99 -67.00
CA LEU A 61 18.78 21.80 -66.15
C LEU A 61 19.81 22.03 -65.05
N LEU A 62 20.95 22.65 -65.40
CA LEU A 62 22.03 22.95 -64.43
C LEU A 62 21.56 23.96 -63.37
N SER A 63 20.84 25.03 -63.77
CA SER A 63 20.30 26.05 -62.87
C SER A 63 19.29 25.44 -61.90
N ILE A 64 18.39 24.58 -62.36
CA ILE A 64 17.44 23.86 -61.52
C ILE A 64 18.18 22.99 -60.50
N LEU A 65 19.21 22.24 -60.95
CA LEU A 65 20.01 21.41 -60.05
C LEU A 65 20.71 22.21 -58.93
N VAL A 66 21.33 23.34 -59.28
CA VAL A 66 22.02 24.20 -58.31
C VAL A 66 21.03 24.84 -57.34
N CYS A 67 19.92 25.42 -57.85
CA CYS A 67 18.90 26.02 -56.97
C CYS A 67 18.20 25.00 -56.11
N THR A 68 17.95 23.78 -56.61
CA THR A 68 17.43 22.67 -55.80
C THR A 68 18.41 22.25 -54.71
N GLY A 69 19.71 22.16 -55.03
CA GLY A 69 20.75 21.87 -54.04
C GLY A 69 20.82 22.94 -52.96
N ALA A 70 20.77 24.23 -53.33
CA ALA A 70 20.74 25.34 -52.37
C ALA A 70 19.46 25.30 -51.50
N TYR A 71 18.31 25.01 -52.10
CA TYR A 71 17.04 24.87 -51.38
C TYR A 71 17.05 23.71 -50.39
N LEU A 72 17.54 22.54 -50.81
CA LEU A 72 17.69 21.38 -49.92
C LEU A 72 18.67 21.66 -48.79
N MET A 73 19.77 22.36 -49.08
CA MET A 73 20.71 22.78 -48.03
C MET A 73 20.05 23.75 -47.04
N GLY A 74 19.26 24.71 -47.52
CA GLY A 74 18.46 25.60 -46.69
C GLY A 74 17.46 24.85 -45.81
N LEU A 75 16.76 23.87 -46.36
CA LEU A 75 15.87 22.99 -45.58
C LEU A 75 16.63 22.14 -44.54
N CYS A 76 17.81 21.62 -44.87
CA CYS A 76 18.64 20.89 -43.93
C CYS A 76 19.13 21.80 -42.78
N LEU A 77 19.54 23.02 -43.08
CA LEU A 77 19.93 24.02 -42.06
C LEU A 77 18.72 24.42 -41.19
N TYR A 78 17.57 24.63 -41.77
CA TYR A 78 16.32 24.90 -41.05
C TYR A 78 15.94 23.71 -40.14
N ALA A 79 15.98 22.50 -40.67
CA ALA A 79 15.69 21.29 -39.90
C ALA A 79 16.73 21.02 -38.76
N SER A 80 18.01 21.32 -39.02
CA SER A 80 19.06 21.19 -38.01
C SER A 80 18.99 22.28 -36.95
N GLY A 81 18.46 23.46 -37.28
CA GLY A 81 18.23 24.55 -36.34
C GLY A 81 16.96 24.37 -35.48
N GLN A 82 16.06 23.46 -35.83
CA GLN A 82 14.95 23.09 -34.98
C GLN A 82 15.46 22.22 -33.83
N GLY A 83 15.91 22.85 -32.74
CA GLY A 83 16.20 22.19 -31.49
C GLY A 83 14.98 21.35 -31.04
N ARG A 84 15.22 20.24 -30.35
CA ARG A 84 14.15 19.44 -29.71
C ARG A 84 13.58 20.24 -28.54
N THR A 85 12.85 21.31 -28.81
CA THR A 85 12.16 22.13 -27.79
C THR A 85 10.81 21.53 -27.49
N ARG A 86 10.47 21.45 -26.22
CA ARG A 86 9.10 21.17 -25.75
C ARG A 86 8.54 22.49 -25.26
N ASP A 87 7.99 23.28 -26.17
CA ASP A 87 7.49 24.61 -25.86
C ASP A 87 6.42 24.54 -24.76
N GLY A 88 6.69 25.24 -23.63
CA GLY A 88 5.84 25.25 -22.45
C GLY A 88 5.98 24.03 -21.51
N GLU A 89 6.91 23.10 -21.78
CA GLU A 89 7.20 21.94 -20.93
C GLU A 89 8.71 21.82 -20.64
N GLU A 90 9.52 22.88 -20.84
CA GLU A 90 10.98 22.85 -20.76
C GLU A 90 11.50 22.43 -19.38
N HIS A 91 10.77 22.84 -18.33
CA HIS A 91 11.12 22.55 -16.92
C HIS A 91 10.18 21.54 -16.27
N GLY A 92 9.11 21.12 -16.96
CA GLY A 92 8.15 20.13 -16.47
C GLY A 92 6.77 20.28 -17.05
N SER A 93 6.05 19.17 -17.14
CA SER A 93 4.69 19.07 -17.73
C SER A 93 3.60 18.78 -16.69
N ALA A 94 3.90 18.98 -15.39
CA ALA A 94 2.92 18.73 -14.33
C ALA A 94 1.71 19.66 -14.49
N ALA A 95 0.53 19.09 -14.37
CA ALA A 95 -0.73 19.81 -14.44
C ALA A 95 -1.83 19.04 -13.71
N TRP A 96 -2.83 19.75 -13.22
CA TRP A 96 -3.99 19.14 -12.61
C TRP A 96 -4.85 18.38 -13.64
N GLY A 97 -5.30 17.19 -13.24
CA GLY A 97 -6.33 16.45 -13.95
C GLY A 97 -7.73 16.87 -13.53
N SER A 98 -8.73 16.19 -14.06
CA SER A 98 -10.14 16.46 -13.75
C SER A 98 -10.85 15.19 -13.26
N PRO A 99 -11.72 15.28 -12.23
CA PRO A 99 -12.51 14.15 -11.75
C PRO A 99 -13.34 13.48 -12.87
N ARG A 100 -13.83 14.26 -13.83
CA ARG A 100 -14.59 13.73 -14.98
C ARG A 100 -13.73 12.82 -15.86
N GLN A 101 -12.47 13.21 -16.12
CA GLN A 101 -11.55 12.38 -16.92
C GLN A 101 -11.22 11.08 -16.21
N LEU A 102 -10.99 11.11 -14.87
CA LEU A 102 -10.75 9.90 -14.10
C LEU A 102 -11.96 8.98 -14.10
N ASN A 103 -13.16 9.50 -13.86
CA ASN A 103 -14.39 8.70 -13.89
C ASN A 103 -14.68 8.10 -15.26
N ALA A 104 -14.42 8.80 -16.36
CA ALA A 104 -14.56 8.26 -17.71
C ALA A 104 -13.67 7.03 -17.94
N GLN A 105 -12.52 6.97 -17.26
CA GLN A 105 -11.55 5.88 -17.39
C GLN A 105 -11.77 4.76 -16.35
N PHE A 106 -12.16 5.10 -15.12
CA PHE A 106 -12.10 4.18 -13.98
C PHE A 106 -13.44 3.80 -13.36
N ARG A 107 -14.47 4.63 -13.47
CA ARG A 107 -15.77 4.37 -12.85
C ARG A 107 -16.47 3.19 -13.52
N GLN A 108 -17.06 2.31 -12.70
CA GLN A 108 -17.82 1.13 -13.12
C GLN A 108 -19.14 1.02 -12.35
N LYS A 109 -19.80 -0.14 -12.39
CA LYS A 109 -21.02 -0.39 -11.62
C LYS A 109 -20.73 -0.53 -10.11
N GLN A 110 -19.66 -1.25 -9.77
CA GLN A 110 -19.15 -1.41 -8.40
C GLN A 110 -17.82 -0.67 -8.27
N ASN A 111 -17.66 0.14 -7.24
CA ASN A 111 -16.53 1.03 -7.11
C ASN A 111 -16.04 1.14 -5.67
N LYS A 112 -14.77 1.56 -5.53
CA LYS A 112 -14.26 2.22 -4.33
C LYS A 112 -14.52 3.71 -4.42
N ILE A 113 -14.90 4.33 -3.32
CA ILE A 113 -15.01 5.78 -3.16
C ILE A 113 -13.60 6.31 -2.85
N LEU A 114 -13.05 7.18 -3.69
CA LEU A 114 -11.76 7.79 -3.46
C LEU A 114 -11.88 9.23 -2.94
N THR A 115 -12.73 10.02 -3.59
CA THR A 115 -13.03 11.41 -3.22
C THR A 115 -14.53 11.67 -3.37
N ARG A 116 -14.99 12.90 -3.15
CA ARG A 116 -16.40 13.23 -3.35
C ARG A 116 -16.88 12.88 -4.77
N HIS A 117 -16.07 13.15 -5.78
CA HIS A 117 -16.46 12.97 -7.18
C HIS A 117 -15.79 11.80 -7.88
N VAL A 118 -14.68 11.24 -7.39
CA VAL A 118 -13.94 10.17 -8.08
C VAL A 118 -14.26 8.79 -7.53
N ARG A 119 -14.48 7.85 -8.44
CA ARG A 119 -14.76 6.43 -8.16
C ARG A 119 -13.78 5.54 -8.91
N LEU A 120 -13.32 4.47 -8.26
CA LEU A 120 -12.45 3.45 -8.86
C LEU A 120 -13.19 2.12 -8.93
N GLY A 121 -13.44 1.64 -10.13
CA GLY A 121 -14.14 0.36 -10.36
C GLY A 121 -13.39 -0.85 -9.82
N LEU A 122 -14.11 -1.87 -9.37
CA LEU A 122 -13.53 -3.08 -8.79
C LEU A 122 -12.99 -4.07 -9.84
N ASP A 123 -13.46 -4.01 -11.08
CA ASP A 123 -12.97 -4.87 -12.17
C ASP A 123 -11.64 -4.36 -12.70
N THR A 124 -10.56 -4.95 -12.19
CA THR A 124 -9.16 -4.57 -12.54
C THR A 124 -8.79 -4.93 -13.97
N HIS A 125 -9.50 -5.85 -14.64
CA HIS A 125 -9.23 -6.22 -16.03
C HIS A 125 -9.52 -5.06 -16.99
N LYS A 126 -10.55 -4.24 -16.69
CA LYS A 126 -10.94 -3.11 -17.53
C LYS A 126 -9.94 -1.97 -17.49
N HIS A 127 -9.42 -1.60 -16.32
CA HIS A 127 -8.55 -0.43 -16.17
C HIS A 127 -7.08 -0.76 -15.88
N ARG A 128 -6.76 -2.03 -15.61
CA ARG A 128 -5.40 -2.55 -15.39
C ARG A 128 -4.65 -1.83 -14.27
N ARG A 129 -5.35 -1.40 -13.21
CA ARG A 129 -4.76 -0.82 -12.00
C ARG A 129 -4.98 -1.75 -10.82
N SER A 130 -4.03 -1.75 -9.87
CA SER A 130 -4.25 -2.35 -8.56
C SER A 130 -5.34 -1.59 -7.82
N LEU A 131 -6.10 -2.30 -6.99
CA LEU A 131 -7.08 -1.69 -6.09
C LEU A 131 -6.46 -1.31 -4.74
N ASN A 132 -5.13 -1.48 -4.59
CA ASN A 132 -4.43 -1.03 -3.39
C ASN A 132 -4.41 0.50 -3.34
N VAL A 133 -4.73 1.04 -2.18
CA VAL A 133 -4.81 2.48 -1.94
C VAL A 133 -3.94 2.81 -0.72
N LEU A 134 -3.02 3.74 -0.88
CA LEU A 134 -2.32 4.36 0.25
C LEU A 134 -3.05 5.64 0.62
N VAL A 135 -3.60 5.71 1.83
CA VAL A 135 -4.30 6.88 2.35
C VAL A 135 -3.42 7.54 3.41
N ILE A 136 -3.10 8.81 3.20
CA ILE A 136 -2.27 9.57 4.13
C ILE A 136 -3.08 10.75 4.67
N GLY A 137 -3.20 10.84 5.98
CA GLY A 137 -3.92 11.95 6.59
C GLY A 137 -3.65 12.07 8.09
N GLY A 138 -3.31 13.26 8.55
CA GLY A 138 -3.08 13.54 9.95
C GLY A 138 -4.30 13.29 10.83
N SER A 139 -4.16 13.52 12.13
CA SER A 139 -5.31 13.49 13.05
C SER A 139 -6.34 14.55 12.63
N GLY A 140 -7.63 14.21 12.63
CA GLY A 140 -8.69 15.11 12.17
C GLY A 140 -8.80 15.32 10.65
N ALA A 141 -7.97 14.64 9.83
CA ALA A 141 -8.04 14.74 8.37
C ALA A 141 -9.23 13.97 7.73
N ALA A 142 -10.15 13.44 8.54
CA ALA A 142 -11.34 12.69 8.13
C ALA A 142 -11.04 11.33 7.45
N LYS A 143 -9.95 10.65 7.80
CA LYS A 143 -9.62 9.31 7.26
C LYS A 143 -10.78 8.32 7.41
N THR A 144 -11.25 8.11 8.64
CA THR A 144 -12.31 7.15 8.95
C THR A 144 -13.66 7.61 8.38
N ARG A 145 -14.03 8.89 8.49
CA ARG A 145 -15.31 9.41 7.98
C ARG A 145 -15.33 9.62 6.47
N GLY A 146 -14.23 10.07 5.87
CA GLY A 146 -14.18 10.43 4.44
C GLY A 146 -13.75 9.27 3.53
N TYR A 147 -13.14 8.21 4.10
CA TYR A 147 -12.66 7.09 3.29
C TYR A 147 -13.08 5.71 3.84
N VAL A 148 -12.81 5.38 5.11
CA VAL A 148 -13.08 4.04 5.66
C VAL A 148 -14.55 3.69 5.63
N LYS A 149 -15.37 4.43 6.40
CA LYS A 149 -16.81 4.16 6.52
C LYS A 149 -17.53 4.22 5.17
N PRO A 150 -17.32 5.22 4.27
CA PRO A 150 -17.97 5.22 2.97
C PRO A 150 -17.69 3.97 2.12
N ASN A 151 -16.44 3.47 2.12
CA ASN A 151 -16.08 2.26 1.37
C ASN A 151 -16.69 0.97 1.96
N ILE A 152 -16.86 0.90 3.26
CA ILE A 152 -17.57 -0.22 3.91
C ILE A 152 -19.06 -0.17 3.57
N LEU A 153 -19.67 1.01 3.54
CA LEU A 153 -21.07 1.21 3.23
C LEU A 153 -21.44 0.90 1.77
N GLU A 154 -20.49 0.85 0.85
CA GLU A 154 -20.73 0.33 -0.50
C GLU A 154 -21.13 -1.15 -0.51
N ALA A 155 -20.80 -1.92 0.52
CA ALA A 155 -21.19 -3.33 0.72
C ALA A 155 -20.98 -4.20 -0.54
N ASN A 156 -19.89 -3.97 -1.26
CA ASN A 156 -19.58 -4.56 -2.56
C ASN A 156 -18.37 -5.51 -2.56
N SER A 157 -17.80 -5.76 -1.38
CA SER A 157 -16.63 -6.62 -1.15
C SER A 157 -16.79 -7.37 0.16
N ASN A 158 -16.02 -8.40 0.39
CA ASN A 158 -15.77 -8.89 1.74
C ASN A 158 -14.73 -7.99 2.40
N TYR A 159 -14.78 -7.83 3.71
CA TYR A 159 -13.98 -6.85 4.40
C TYR A 159 -13.15 -7.48 5.51
N VAL A 160 -11.89 -7.05 5.64
CA VAL A 160 -11.05 -7.25 6.82
C VAL A 160 -10.64 -5.87 7.31
N ILE A 161 -11.12 -5.49 8.47
CA ILE A 161 -11.08 -4.11 8.96
C ILE A 161 -10.31 -4.04 10.25
N THR A 162 -9.28 -3.19 10.32
CA THR A 162 -8.68 -2.78 11.59
C THR A 162 -9.47 -1.59 12.13
N ASP A 163 -9.95 -1.67 13.36
CA ASP A 163 -10.77 -0.64 14.00
C ASP A 163 -10.14 -0.21 15.34
N PRO A 164 -9.35 0.88 15.37
CA PRO A 164 -8.61 1.28 16.58
C PRO A 164 -9.47 1.75 17.75
N LYS A 165 -10.75 2.01 17.55
CA LYS A 165 -11.62 2.63 18.57
C LYS A 165 -13.00 1.99 18.68
N MET A 166 -13.21 0.87 18.02
CA MET A 166 -14.54 0.23 17.91
C MET A 166 -15.60 1.14 17.22
N GLU A 167 -15.18 2.30 16.66
CA GLU A 167 -16.11 3.26 16.06
C GLU A 167 -16.61 2.82 14.68
N VAL A 168 -15.81 2.04 13.96
CA VAL A 168 -16.16 1.54 12.63
C VAL A 168 -17.13 0.39 12.76
N LEU A 169 -16.88 -0.58 13.62
CA LEU A 169 -17.77 -1.70 13.93
C LEU A 169 -19.14 -1.19 14.42
N THR A 170 -19.12 -0.32 15.43
CA THR A 170 -20.34 0.24 16.02
C THR A 170 -21.20 0.98 15.00
N ALA A 171 -20.56 1.72 14.08
CA ALA A 171 -21.26 2.50 13.06
C ALA A 171 -21.75 1.65 11.88
N THR A 172 -20.99 0.65 11.42
CA THR A 172 -21.23 -0.02 10.13
C THR A 172 -21.69 -1.46 10.24
N GLY A 173 -21.41 -2.15 11.35
CA GLY A 173 -21.73 -3.57 11.54
C GLY A 173 -23.23 -3.90 11.37
N GLY A 174 -24.10 -3.06 11.92
CA GLY A 174 -25.56 -3.22 11.79
C GLY A 174 -26.05 -3.11 10.34
N TYR A 175 -25.46 -2.21 9.56
CA TYR A 175 -25.77 -2.08 8.13
C TYR A 175 -25.30 -3.32 7.35
N LEU A 176 -24.05 -3.75 7.54
CA LEU A 176 -23.52 -4.92 6.84
C LEU A 176 -24.31 -6.19 7.19
N LYS A 177 -24.71 -6.38 8.45
CA LYS A 177 -25.57 -7.50 8.86
C LYS A 177 -26.90 -7.49 8.11
N ARG A 178 -27.52 -6.32 7.91
CA ARG A 178 -28.75 -6.17 7.08
C ARG A 178 -28.51 -6.48 5.62
N GLN A 179 -27.28 -6.27 5.11
CA GLN A 179 -26.89 -6.63 3.75
C GLN A 179 -26.55 -8.12 3.58
N GLY A 180 -26.71 -8.92 4.65
CA GLY A 180 -26.49 -10.36 4.65
C GLY A 180 -25.02 -10.75 4.87
N TYR A 181 -24.21 -9.86 5.47
CA TYR A 181 -22.85 -10.20 5.87
C TYR A 181 -22.85 -10.98 7.18
N ASP A 182 -21.98 -11.98 7.21
CA ASP A 182 -21.53 -12.64 8.43
C ASP A 182 -20.50 -11.73 9.10
N ILE A 183 -20.80 -11.27 10.32
CA ILE A 183 -19.94 -10.33 11.06
C ILE A 183 -19.13 -11.12 12.07
N ARG A 184 -17.81 -11.04 11.95
CA ARG A 184 -16.84 -11.69 12.85
C ARG A 184 -15.99 -10.63 13.49
N VAL A 185 -15.69 -10.78 14.78
CA VAL A 185 -15.06 -9.73 15.56
C VAL A 185 -13.99 -10.34 16.48
N LEU A 186 -12.73 -9.96 16.26
CA LEU A 186 -11.69 -10.09 17.29
C LEU A 186 -11.64 -8.75 18.04
N ASN A 187 -12.15 -8.73 19.28
CA ASN A 187 -12.24 -7.50 20.05
C ASN A 187 -11.25 -7.52 21.23
N LEU A 188 -10.16 -6.77 21.09
CA LEU A 188 -9.15 -6.63 22.14
C LEU A 188 -9.43 -5.48 23.12
N VAL A 189 -10.46 -4.68 22.85
CA VAL A 189 -10.95 -3.63 23.77
C VAL A 189 -11.90 -4.21 24.80
N ASP A 190 -12.84 -5.04 24.35
CA ASP A 190 -13.78 -5.75 25.18
C ASP A 190 -13.87 -7.21 24.73
N LEU A 191 -13.10 -8.06 25.39
CA LEU A 191 -12.99 -9.48 25.05
C LEU A 191 -14.31 -10.24 25.20
N SER A 192 -15.27 -9.75 25.99
CA SER A 192 -16.61 -10.34 26.12
C SER A 192 -17.47 -10.17 24.84
N GLN A 193 -17.10 -9.23 23.99
CA GLN A 193 -17.70 -9.00 22.66
C GLN A 193 -16.85 -9.56 21.53
N SER A 194 -15.96 -10.51 21.82
CA SER A 194 -15.10 -11.14 20.81
C SER A 194 -15.62 -12.49 20.40
N ASP A 195 -15.39 -12.86 19.16
CA ASP A 195 -15.46 -14.24 18.69
C ASP A 195 -14.13 -14.96 18.98
N GLY A 196 -14.17 -16.29 19.03
CA GLY A 196 -12.98 -17.11 19.25
C GLY A 196 -12.06 -17.13 18.04
N TYR A 197 -10.77 -17.09 18.27
CA TYR A 197 -9.73 -17.23 17.25
C TYR A 197 -8.64 -18.17 17.74
N ASN A 198 -8.67 -19.42 17.28
CA ASN A 198 -7.65 -20.41 17.56
C ASN A 198 -6.69 -20.56 16.37
N PRO A 199 -5.42 -20.11 16.50
CA PRO A 199 -4.46 -20.20 15.42
C PRO A 199 -4.16 -21.62 14.93
N PHE A 200 -4.37 -22.65 15.73
CA PHE A 200 -4.14 -24.03 15.32
C PHE A 200 -5.10 -24.51 14.24
N ARG A 201 -6.31 -23.95 14.16
CA ARG A 201 -7.34 -24.31 13.15
C ARG A 201 -6.91 -24.01 11.72
N TYR A 202 -5.88 -23.17 11.53
CA TYR A 202 -5.36 -22.73 10.24
C TYR A 202 -4.01 -23.34 9.88
N LEU A 203 -3.56 -24.33 10.68
CA LEU A 203 -2.39 -25.13 10.37
C LEU A 203 -2.80 -26.27 9.44
N ARG A 204 -2.22 -26.36 8.27
CA ARG A 204 -2.47 -27.42 7.26
C ARG A 204 -1.31 -28.41 7.18
N ASP A 205 -0.13 -27.89 7.42
CA ASP A 205 1.12 -28.65 7.38
C ASP A 205 2.15 -28.07 8.36
N GLU A 206 3.28 -28.74 8.45
CA GLU A 206 4.39 -28.34 9.33
C GLU A 206 4.93 -26.95 8.99
N LYS A 207 4.87 -26.53 7.72
CA LYS A 207 5.34 -25.20 7.30
C LYS A 207 4.47 -24.09 7.89
N ASP A 208 3.17 -24.33 7.99
CA ASP A 208 2.26 -23.35 8.59
C ASP A 208 2.50 -23.22 10.09
N ALA A 209 2.81 -24.33 10.79
CA ALA A 209 3.21 -24.30 12.19
C ALA A 209 4.53 -23.51 12.40
N LEU A 210 5.53 -23.73 11.54
CA LEU A 210 6.77 -22.96 11.58
C LEU A 210 6.53 -21.45 11.34
N LYS A 211 5.64 -21.10 10.42
CA LYS A 211 5.27 -19.71 10.18
C LYS A 211 4.53 -19.08 11.36
N LEU A 212 3.61 -19.83 12.00
CA LEU A 212 2.89 -19.37 13.19
C LEU A 212 3.88 -18.96 14.28
N VAL A 213 4.84 -19.83 14.61
CA VAL A 213 5.87 -19.53 15.62
C VAL A 213 6.71 -18.32 15.21
N ASN A 214 7.19 -18.26 13.98
CA ASN A 214 7.98 -17.13 13.52
C ASN A 214 7.20 -15.81 13.61
N THR A 215 5.91 -15.80 13.24
CA THR A 215 5.06 -14.62 13.36
C THR A 215 4.85 -14.23 14.81
N LEU A 216 4.62 -15.20 15.70
CA LEU A 216 4.48 -14.96 17.13
C LEU A 216 5.74 -14.30 17.71
N ILE A 217 6.92 -14.84 17.41
CA ILE A 217 8.20 -14.28 17.88
C ILE A 217 8.40 -12.87 17.36
N GLN A 218 8.19 -12.64 16.07
CA GLN A 218 8.33 -11.29 15.48
C GLN A 218 7.32 -10.29 16.06
N ALA A 219 6.08 -10.71 16.29
CA ALA A 219 5.02 -9.85 16.81
C ALA A 219 5.21 -9.51 18.30
N THR A 220 5.86 -10.37 19.06
CA THR A 220 6.09 -10.20 20.51
C THR A 220 7.49 -9.69 20.86
N THR A 221 8.39 -9.53 19.89
CA THR A 221 9.71 -8.95 20.09
C THR A 221 9.62 -7.42 20.07
N PRO A 222 10.09 -6.71 21.12
CA PRO A 222 10.02 -5.26 21.21
C PRO A 222 10.74 -4.58 20.05
N LYS A 223 10.15 -3.52 19.47
CA LYS A 223 10.77 -2.74 18.41
C LYS A 223 12.06 -2.09 18.91
N GLY A 224 13.16 -2.25 18.16
CA GLY A 224 14.45 -1.64 18.50
C GLY A 224 15.30 -2.44 19.49
N SER A 225 14.84 -3.60 19.97
CA SER A 225 15.71 -4.52 20.69
C SER A 225 16.74 -5.07 19.69
N HIS A 226 18.00 -4.63 19.83
CA HIS A 226 19.11 -5.33 19.19
C HIS A 226 19.28 -6.64 19.98
N GLU A 227 18.85 -7.76 19.39
CA GLU A 227 19.25 -9.05 19.92
C GLU A 227 20.77 -9.11 19.90
N SER A 228 21.36 -9.07 21.10
CA SER A 228 22.82 -9.11 21.26
C SER A 228 23.39 -10.45 20.79
N ASP A 229 22.57 -11.50 20.77
CA ASP A 229 22.92 -12.84 20.28
C ASP A 229 21.70 -13.54 19.66
N PRO A 230 21.71 -13.82 18.34
CA PRO A 230 20.64 -14.56 17.67
C PRO A 230 20.43 -16.01 18.19
N PHE A 231 21.33 -16.53 18.99
CA PHE A 231 21.25 -17.87 19.57
C PHE A 231 20.00 -18.05 20.44
N TRP A 232 19.69 -17.06 21.29
CA TRP A 232 18.54 -17.14 22.23
C TRP A 232 17.22 -17.23 21.50
N SER A 233 17.00 -16.32 20.55
CA SER A 233 15.79 -16.28 19.74
C SER A 233 15.61 -17.55 18.90
N LYS A 234 16.69 -18.06 18.29
CA LYS A 234 16.64 -19.30 17.51
C LYS A 234 16.34 -20.54 18.37
N SER A 235 16.91 -20.61 19.56
CA SER A 235 16.70 -21.74 20.48
C SER A 235 15.29 -21.73 21.06
N GLU A 236 14.76 -20.55 21.41
CA GLU A 236 13.37 -20.35 21.81
C GLU A 236 12.41 -20.75 20.69
N THR A 237 12.72 -20.30 19.46
CA THR A 237 11.96 -20.67 18.26
C THR A 237 11.91 -22.18 18.07
N ALA A 238 13.04 -22.89 18.22
CA ALA A 238 13.09 -24.33 18.06
C ALA A 238 12.23 -25.06 19.12
N LEU A 239 12.27 -24.62 20.37
CA LEU A 239 11.42 -25.18 21.42
C LEU A 239 9.93 -25.01 21.15
N LEU A 240 9.51 -23.78 20.83
CA LEU A 240 8.09 -23.48 20.51
C LEU A 240 7.62 -24.23 19.26
N GLN A 241 8.47 -24.34 18.24
CA GLN A 241 8.18 -25.12 17.04
C GLN A 241 8.01 -26.61 17.39
N ALA A 242 8.88 -27.16 18.22
CA ALA A 242 8.77 -28.55 18.66
C ALA A 242 7.44 -28.83 19.36
N ILE A 243 7.06 -27.99 20.32
CA ILE A 243 5.82 -28.18 21.09
C ILE A 243 4.58 -28.00 20.21
N ILE A 244 4.52 -26.93 19.39
CA ILE A 244 3.38 -26.66 18.52
C ILE A 244 3.21 -27.74 17.46
N LEU A 245 4.31 -28.22 16.85
CA LEU A 245 4.27 -29.32 15.90
C LEU A 245 3.84 -30.64 16.55
N MET A 246 4.32 -30.94 17.76
CA MET A 246 3.90 -32.12 18.50
C MET A 246 2.40 -32.10 18.77
N LEU A 247 1.87 -30.97 19.28
CA LEU A 247 0.43 -30.83 19.52
C LEU A 247 -0.37 -30.91 18.20
N PHE A 248 0.11 -30.32 17.11
CA PHE A 248 -0.56 -30.38 15.83
C PHE A 248 -0.62 -31.79 15.24
N GLN A 249 0.44 -32.61 15.45
CA GLN A 249 0.54 -33.96 14.89
C GLN A 249 -0.16 -35.03 15.76
N GLU A 250 -0.03 -34.93 17.08
CA GLU A 250 -0.40 -36.03 18.00
C GLU A 250 -1.61 -35.69 18.88
N ALA A 251 -1.87 -34.40 19.17
CA ALA A 251 -2.93 -34.05 20.09
C ALA A 251 -4.32 -34.03 19.42
N PRO A 252 -5.39 -34.43 20.14
CA PRO A 252 -6.74 -34.28 19.67
C PRO A 252 -7.07 -32.79 19.46
N GLU A 253 -8.02 -32.53 18.59
CA GLU A 253 -8.35 -31.17 18.10
C GLU A 253 -8.68 -30.16 19.24
N TYR A 254 -9.31 -30.64 20.33
CA TYR A 254 -9.66 -29.79 21.49
C TYR A 254 -8.45 -29.39 22.34
N GLU A 255 -7.31 -30.09 22.20
CA GLU A 255 -6.04 -29.77 22.83
C GLU A 255 -5.08 -28.96 21.93
N GLN A 256 -5.42 -28.77 20.70
CA GLN A 256 -4.64 -27.96 19.74
C GLN A 256 -4.92 -26.48 19.98
N ASN A 257 -4.32 -25.88 21.02
CA ASN A 257 -4.46 -24.48 21.38
C ASN A 257 -3.27 -23.99 22.23
N PHE A 258 -3.17 -22.67 22.45
CA PHE A 258 -2.07 -22.09 23.22
C PHE A 258 -2.13 -22.41 24.73
N SER A 259 -3.30 -22.69 25.26
CA SER A 259 -3.42 -23.17 26.65
C SER A 259 -2.69 -24.49 26.85
N MET A 260 -2.77 -25.39 25.87
CA MET A 260 -2.05 -26.66 25.91
C MET A 260 -0.54 -26.47 25.66
N VAL A 261 -0.14 -25.53 24.80
CA VAL A 261 1.30 -25.18 24.63
C VAL A 261 1.92 -24.77 25.96
N LEU A 262 1.24 -23.92 26.74
CA LEU A 262 1.68 -23.49 28.05
C LEU A 262 1.79 -24.69 29.04
N ARG A 263 0.76 -25.53 29.06
CA ARG A 263 0.75 -26.73 29.92
C ARG A 263 1.88 -27.69 29.57
N VAL A 264 2.16 -27.90 28.28
CA VAL A 264 3.29 -28.73 27.83
C VAL A 264 4.63 -28.09 28.21
N LEU A 265 4.72 -26.76 28.13
CA LEU A 265 5.93 -26.02 28.52
C LEU A 265 6.24 -26.18 30.02
N GLU A 266 5.22 -26.31 30.89
CA GLU A 266 5.39 -26.60 32.32
C GLU A 266 6.04 -27.98 32.58
N TYR A 267 5.87 -28.93 31.66
CA TYR A 267 6.53 -30.24 31.72
C TYR A 267 7.99 -30.22 31.25
N ALA A 268 8.47 -29.08 30.74
CA ALA A 268 9.86 -28.91 30.31
C ALA A 268 10.78 -28.50 31.46
N GLU A 269 10.84 -29.30 32.52
CA GLU A 269 11.74 -29.04 33.66
C GLU A 269 13.21 -29.29 33.28
N VAL A 270 14.10 -28.42 33.76
CA VAL A 270 15.56 -28.58 33.62
C VAL A 270 16.18 -28.43 35.01
N LYS A 271 16.95 -29.43 35.45
CA LYS A 271 17.76 -29.36 36.66
C LYS A 271 19.18 -28.93 36.32
N GLU A 272 19.67 -27.89 36.99
CA GLU A 272 20.99 -27.30 36.70
C GLU A 272 22.14 -28.21 37.09
N ASP A 273 21.92 -29.04 38.12
CA ASP A 273 22.94 -29.89 38.75
C ASP A 273 22.87 -31.37 38.30
N ASP A 274 21.98 -31.69 37.34
CA ASP A 274 21.75 -33.07 36.89
C ASP A 274 21.50 -33.07 35.35
N ASP A 275 22.57 -33.25 34.61
CA ASP A 275 22.53 -33.32 33.14
C ASP A 275 21.84 -34.61 32.62
N GLU A 276 21.65 -35.64 33.48
CA GLU A 276 20.95 -36.86 33.11
C GLU A 276 19.45 -36.82 33.43
N TYR A 277 18.98 -35.72 34.03
CA TYR A 277 17.56 -35.57 34.38
C TYR A 277 16.68 -35.63 33.13
N VAL A 278 15.68 -36.51 33.20
CA VAL A 278 14.69 -36.72 32.15
C VAL A 278 13.38 -36.07 32.58
N SER A 279 13.01 -34.98 31.92
CA SER A 279 11.74 -34.28 32.17
C SER A 279 10.55 -35.05 31.60
N PRO A 280 9.32 -34.79 32.09
CA PRO A 280 8.11 -35.36 31.46
C PRO A 280 8.01 -35.03 29.96
N LEU A 281 8.46 -33.84 29.53
CA LEU A 281 8.53 -33.47 28.12
C LEU A 281 9.51 -34.35 27.33
N ASP A 282 10.67 -34.71 27.93
CA ASP A 282 11.62 -35.64 27.31
C ASP A 282 10.97 -36.99 27.03
N LEU A 283 10.12 -37.47 27.94
CA LEU A 283 9.42 -38.75 27.80
C LEU A 283 8.42 -38.70 26.63
N LEU A 284 7.70 -37.58 26.45
CA LEU A 284 6.79 -37.41 25.33
C LEU A 284 7.55 -37.45 24.00
N PHE A 285 8.67 -36.73 23.87
CA PHE A 285 9.46 -36.74 22.65
C PHE A 285 10.20 -38.07 22.39
N ARG A 286 10.54 -38.83 23.44
CA ARG A 286 11.04 -40.21 23.31
C ARG A 286 9.98 -41.17 22.79
N ALA A 287 8.73 -41.04 23.23
CA ALA A 287 7.62 -41.80 22.69
C ALA A 287 7.40 -41.49 21.20
N MET A 288 7.40 -40.21 20.85
CA MET A 288 7.31 -39.76 19.46
C MET A 288 8.50 -40.29 18.62
N GLU A 289 9.72 -40.32 19.16
CA GLU A 289 10.89 -40.84 18.43
C GLU A 289 10.73 -42.32 18.08
N TYR A 290 10.06 -43.09 18.95
CA TYR A 290 9.79 -44.50 18.71
C TYR A 290 8.76 -44.70 17.60
N GLU A 291 7.73 -43.86 17.54
CA GLU A 291 6.66 -43.93 16.52
C GLU A 291 7.06 -43.30 15.18
N ASN A 292 7.68 -42.12 15.23
CA ASN A 292 8.09 -41.37 14.04
C ASN A 292 9.47 -40.70 14.23
N PRO A 293 10.58 -41.43 14.00
CA PRO A 293 11.93 -40.91 14.17
C PRO A 293 12.30 -39.77 13.24
N GLU A 294 11.56 -39.59 12.12
CA GLU A 294 11.80 -38.54 11.16
C GLU A 294 10.95 -37.27 11.41
N SER A 295 10.16 -37.24 12.48
CA SER A 295 9.31 -36.08 12.81
C SER A 295 10.09 -34.77 12.87
N VAL A 296 9.54 -33.72 12.26
CA VAL A 296 10.08 -32.36 12.31
C VAL A 296 10.03 -31.83 13.75
N ALA A 297 8.99 -32.14 14.52
CA ALA A 297 8.87 -31.77 15.92
C ALA A 297 10.04 -32.30 16.76
N LEU A 298 10.37 -33.59 16.57
CA LEU A 298 11.50 -34.23 17.23
C LEU A 298 12.84 -33.57 16.85
N ARG A 299 13.04 -33.25 15.57
CA ARG A 299 14.26 -32.56 15.14
C ARG A 299 14.42 -31.19 15.79
N GLN A 300 13.34 -30.42 15.89
CA GLN A 300 13.35 -29.11 16.55
C GLN A 300 13.61 -29.26 18.05
N TYR A 301 13.03 -30.28 18.70
CA TYR A 301 13.30 -30.59 20.12
C TYR A 301 14.77 -30.94 20.34
N LYS A 302 15.38 -31.77 19.49
CA LYS A 302 16.81 -32.12 19.58
C LYS A 302 17.70 -30.88 19.42
N VAL A 303 17.32 -29.87 18.64
CA VAL A 303 18.03 -28.59 18.55
C VAL A 303 17.99 -27.86 19.90
N PHE A 304 16.81 -27.77 20.53
CA PHE A 304 16.68 -27.19 21.88
C PHE A 304 17.53 -27.92 22.91
N LYS A 305 17.54 -29.26 22.92
CA LYS A 305 18.31 -30.12 23.86
C LYS A 305 19.83 -30.01 23.69
N GLN A 306 20.34 -29.39 22.62
CA GLN A 306 21.78 -29.07 22.54
C GLN A 306 22.19 -27.96 23.50
N ALA A 307 21.24 -27.16 24.00
CA ALA A 307 21.47 -26.24 25.11
C ALA A 307 21.47 -27.00 26.44
N ALA A 308 22.55 -26.89 27.21
CA ALA A 308 22.69 -27.58 28.48
C ALA A 308 22.42 -26.68 29.69
N GLY A 309 21.97 -27.29 30.80
CA GLY A 309 21.89 -26.69 32.11
C GLY A 309 21.24 -25.31 32.16
N LYS A 310 21.99 -24.29 32.61
CA LYS A 310 21.51 -22.91 32.78
C LYS A 310 21.00 -22.28 31.48
N THR A 311 21.58 -22.66 30.36
CA THR A 311 21.17 -22.13 29.05
C THR A 311 19.77 -22.63 28.67
N ALA A 312 19.51 -23.93 28.84
CA ALA A 312 18.18 -24.51 28.57
C ALA A 312 17.11 -23.91 29.50
N LYS A 313 17.42 -23.71 30.77
CA LYS A 313 16.53 -23.05 31.74
C LYS A 313 16.21 -21.62 31.34
N SER A 314 17.19 -20.85 30.85
CA SER A 314 16.98 -19.48 30.39
C SER A 314 16.08 -19.43 29.15
N ILE A 315 16.20 -20.40 28.23
CA ILE A 315 15.33 -20.51 27.03
C ILE A 315 13.89 -20.81 27.46
N LEU A 316 13.69 -21.73 28.44
CA LEU A 316 12.36 -22.05 28.98
C LEU A 316 11.70 -20.82 29.62
N VAL A 317 12.46 -20.07 30.43
CA VAL A 317 11.96 -18.82 31.04
C VAL A 317 11.58 -17.80 29.97
N SER A 318 12.41 -17.62 28.91
CA SER A 318 12.12 -16.74 27.81
C SER A 318 10.81 -17.12 27.10
N ALA A 319 10.64 -18.40 26.77
CA ALA A 319 9.42 -18.92 26.14
C ALA A 319 8.18 -18.73 27.03
N ALA A 320 8.30 -19.01 28.34
CA ALA A 320 7.22 -18.83 29.30
C ALA A 320 6.80 -17.37 29.44
N VAL A 321 7.76 -16.42 29.49
CA VAL A 321 7.48 -14.98 29.54
C VAL A 321 6.79 -14.50 28.26
N ARG A 322 7.23 -14.98 27.10
CA ARG A 322 6.61 -14.65 25.82
C ARG A 322 5.15 -15.12 25.74
N LEU A 323 4.87 -16.31 26.24
CA LEU A 323 3.53 -16.87 26.22
C LEU A 323 2.67 -16.46 27.45
N ALA A 324 3.22 -15.71 28.41
CA ALA A 324 2.50 -15.28 29.61
C ALA A 324 1.14 -14.61 29.33
N PRO A 325 0.95 -13.82 28.24
CA PRO A 325 -0.37 -13.26 27.92
C PRO A 325 -1.48 -14.32 27.72
N PHE A 326 -1.14 -15.51 27.25
CA PHE A 326 -2.10 -16.59 27.08
C PHE A 326 -2.55 -17.27 28.41
N ASN A 327 -1.90 -16.94 29.53
CA ASN A 327 -2.36 -17.38 30.87
C ASN A 327 -3.58 -16.58 31.36
N LEU A 328 -3.86 -15.43 30.77
CA LEU A 328 -5.02 -14.61 31.14
C LEU A 328 -6.32 -15.33 30.74
N PRO A 329 -7.26 -15.53 31.69
CA PRO A 329 -8.49 -16.29 31.41
C PRO A 329 -9.26 -15.77 30.22
N GLN A 330 -9.27 -14.44 30.02
CA GLN A 330 -9.95 -13.79 28.88
C GLN A 330 -9.28 -14.09 27.55
N ILE A 331 -7.93 -14.08 27.49
CA ILE A 331 -7.18 -14.42 26.27
C ILE A 331 -7.30 -15.91 25.97
N LYS A 332 -7.20 -16.74 27.00
CA LYS A 332 -7.42 -18.17 26.89
C LYS A 332 -8.79 -18.47 26.29
N ALA A 333 -9.86 -17.85 26.81
CA ALA A 333 -11.22 -18.03 26.30
C ALA A 333 -11.33 -17.67 24.81
N VAL A 334 -10.66 -16.60 24.36
CA VAL A 334 -10.62 -16.19 22.93
C VAL A 334 -9.83 -17.16 22.06
N THR A 335 -8.76 -17.81 22.58
CA THR A 335 -7.83 -18.58 21.76
C THR A 335 -7.98 -20.11 21.85
N ASP A 336 -8.86 -20.61 22.72
CA ASP A 336 -9.08 -22.06 22.88
C ASP A 336 -10.08 -22.64 21.88
N HIS A 337 -10.91 -21.81 21.22
CA HIS A 337 -11.86 -22.21 20.18
C HIS A 337 -11.82 -21.24 19.00
N ASP A 338 -12.45 -21.60 17.88
CA ASP A 338 -12.43 -20.82 16.65
C ASP A 338 -13.82 -20.60 16.06
N ASP A 339 -14.18 -19.32 15.87
CA ASP A 339 -15.39 -18.88 15.18
C ASP A 339 -15.06 -18.01 13.94
N MET A 340 -13.75 -17.77 13.71
CA MET A 340 -13.32 -16.90 12.60
C MET A 340 -13.49 -17.52 11.23
N ASP A 341 -13.48 -18.86 11.10
CA ASP A 341 -13.70 -19.63 9.87
C ASP A 341 -13.09 -18.93 8.63
N LEU A 342 -11.76 -18.66 8.67
CA LEU A 342 -11.07 -17.83 7.67
C LEU A 342 -11.15 -18.37 6.25
N TYR A 343 -11.43 -19.67 6.08
CA TYR A 343 -11.59 -20.30 4.77
C TYR A 343 -12.77 -19.73 3.98
N THR A 344 -13.82 -19.31 4.66
CA THR A 344 -15.04 -18.77 4.03
C THR A 344 -14.98 -17.28 3.71
N LEU A 345 -13.93 -16.57 4.16
CA LEU A 345 -13.79 -15.11 4.02
C LEU A 345 -13.76 -14.64 2.56
N GLY A 346 -13.25 -15.47 1.63
CA GLY A 346 -13.23 -15.18 0.18
C GLY A 346 -14.40 -15.78 -0.60
N GLU A 347 -15.33 -16.48 0.04
CA GLU A 347 -16.36 -17.28 -0.62
C GLU A 347 -17.79 -16.73 -0.45
N ARG A 348 -18.11 -16.28 0.74
CA ARG A 348 -19.42 -15.73 1.08
C ARG A 348 -19.28 -14.33 1.69
N LYS A 349 -20.39 -13.57 1.72
CA LYS A 349 -20.39 -12.24 2.32
C LYS A 349 -19.97 -12.30 3.78
N CYS A 350 -18.79 -11.79 4.06
CA CYS A 350 -18.21 -11.75 5.40
C CYS A 350 -17.52 -10.41 5.65
N ALA A 351 -17.60 -9.92 6.88
CA ALA A 351 -16.85 -8.76 7.34
C ALA A 351 -16.21 -9.09 8.70
N LEU A 352 -14.88 -9.16 8.71
CA LEU A 352 -14.09 -9.41 9.89
C LEU A 352 -13.54 -8.08 10.41
N TYR A 353 -13.81 -7.79 11.68
CA TYR A 353 -13.32 -6.62 12.38
C TYR A 353 -12.27 -7.05 13.42
N ALA A 354 -11.09 -6.48 13.33
CA ALA A 354 -10.07 -6.54 14.38
C ALA A 354 -10.11 -5.22 15.15
N VAL A 355 -10.78 -5.23 16.29
CA VAL A 355 -10.91 -4.07 17.17
C VAL A 355 -9.72 -4.04 18.13
N ILE A 356 -8.93 -2.98 18.06
CA ILE A 356 -7.70 -2.82 18.84
C ILE A 356 -7.78 -1.55 19.69
N PRO A 357 -7.25 -1.54 20.92
CA PRO A 357 -7.14 -0.30 21.70
C PRO A 357 -6.08 0.61 21.07
N ASP A 358 -6.34 1.92 21.08
CA ASP A 358 -5.43 2.94 20.52
C ASP A 358 -4.25 3.29 21.45
N ASN A 359 -4.39 2.99 22.73
CA ASN A 359 -3.43 3.34 23.79
C ASN A 359 -2.72 2.12 24.42
N ASP A 360 -3.07 0.89 24.03
CA ASP A 360 -2.49 -0.34 24.53
C ASP A 360 -2.13 -1.31 23.40
N THR A 361 -0.87 -1.70 23.34
CA THR A 361 -0.34 -2.61 22.33
C THR A 361 -0.08 -4.03 22.86
N THR A 362 -0.43 -4.31 24.12
CA THR A 362 -0.08 -5.57 24.82
C THR A 362 -0.56 -6.81 24.07
N PHE A 363 -1.77 -6.78 23.51
CA PHE A 363 -2.38 -7.91 22.83
C PHE A 363 -2.41 -7.79 21.31
N THR A 364 -1.79 -6.75 20.73
CA THR A 364 -1.79 -6.54 19.25
C THR A 364 -1.08 -7.67 18.49
N PHE A 365 -0.26 -8.48 19.16
CA PHE A 365 0.35 -9.67 18.55
C PHE A 365 -0.71 -10.67 18.06
N LEU A 366 -1.87 -10.80 18.74
CA LEU A 366 -2.98 -11.66 18.30
C LEU A 366 -3.52 -11.19 16.94
N VAL A 367 -3.64 -9.88 16.73
CA VAL A 367 -4.05 -9.32 15.44
C VAL A 367 -2.99 -9.57 14.37
N SER A 368 -1.70 -9.49 14.72
CA SER A 368 -0.60 -9.83 13.80
C SER A 368 -0.65 -11.30 13.37
N LEU A 369 -0.93 -12.22 14.30
CA LEU A 369 -1.15 -13.64 14.00
C LEU A 369 -2.37 -13.83 13.09
N LEU A 370 -3.52 -13.23 13.46
CA LEU A 370 -4.76 -13.31 12.70
C LEU A 370 -4.56 -12.83 11.24
N TYR A 371 -3.98 -11.64 11.04
CA TYR A 371 -3.75 -11.12 9.68
C TYR A 371 -2.78 -11.99 8.88
N SER A 372 -1.71 -12.49 9.51
CA SER A 372 -0.78 -13.41 8.86
C SER A 372 -1.52 -14.67 8.36
N GLN A 373 -2.39 -15.24 9.20
CA GLN A 373 -3.16 -16.43 8.85
C GLN A 373 -4.29 -16.13 7.86
N ILE A 374 -4.92 -14.95 7.91
CA ILE A 374 -5.88 -14.52 6.88
C ILE A 374 -5.19 -14.49 5.50
N PHE A 375 -4.02 -13.85 5.37
CA PHE A 375 -3.29 -13.84 4.09
C PHE A 375 -2.93 -15.25 3.63
N GLN A 376 -2.39 -16.09 4.52
CA GLN A 376 -2.02 -17.47 4.17
C GLN A 376 -3.23 -18.29 3.72
N THR A 377 -4.36 -18.17 4.42
CA THR A 377 -5.59 -18.91 4.11
C THR A 377 -6.22 -18.42 2.80
N LEU A 378 -6.34 -17.10 2.62
CA LEU A 378 -6.89 -16.54 1.38
C LEU A 378 -6.03 -16.89 0.16
N TYR A 379 -4.70 -16.90 0.30
CA TYR A 379 -3.80 -17.29 -0.78
C TYR A 379 -3.94 -18.77 -1.10
N TYR A 380 -4.04 -19.62 -0.08
CA TYR A 380 -4.31 -21.03 -0.26
C TYR A 380 -5.66 -21.26 -0.98
N CYS A 381 -6.73 -20.61 -0.53
CA CYS A 381 -8.04 -20.70 -1.18
C CYS A 381 -7.98 -20.22 -2.62
N ALA A 382 -7.35 -19.06 -2.89
CA ALA A 382 -7.22 -18.53 -4.24
C ALA A 382 -6.43 -19.47 -5.15
N ASP A 383 -5.26 -19.93 -4.72
CA ASP A 383 -4.32 -20.65 -5.57
C ASP A 383 -4.67 -22.15 -5.70
N GLN A 384 -5.10 -22.82 -4.60
CA GLN A 384 -5.32 -24.27 -4.58
C GLN A 384 -6.79 -24.65 -4.77
N ILE A 385 -7.75 -23.86 -4.25
CA ILE A 385 -9.18 -24.18 -4.34
C ILE A 385 -9.80 -23.52 -5.58
N HIS A 386 -9.52 -22.24 -5.82
CA HIS A 386 -10.18 -21.44 -6.86
C HIS A 386 -9.30 -21.16 -8.09
N HIS A 387 -8.17 -21.87 -8.25
CA HIS A 387 -7.32 -21.83 -9.46
C HIS A 387 -6.85 -20.42 -9.87
N GLY A 388 -6.56 -19.55 -8.91
CA GLY A 388 -5.87 -18.28 -9.12
C GLY A 388 -6.53 -17.05 -8.53
N ALA A 389 -7.85 -17.04 -8.31
CA ALA A 389 -8.54 -15.87 -7.74
C ALA A 389 -9.75 -16.26 -6.90
N LEU A 390 -9.97 -15.54 -5.80
CA LEU A 390 -11.14 -15.73 -4.94
C LEU A 390 -12.44 -15.35 -5.68
N PRO A 391 -13.56 -16.07 -5.44
CA PRO A 391 -14.86 -15.76 -6.03
C PRO A 391 -15.41 -14.39 -5.57
N CYS A 392 -15.17 -14.02 -4.31
CA CYS A 392 -15.53 -12.72 -3.76
C CYS A 392 -14.28 -11.85 -3.58
N HIS A 393 -14.35 -10.57 -3.98
CA HIS A 393 -13.29 -9.62 -3.70
C HIS A 393 -13.13 -9.38 -2.20
N VAL A 394 -11.92 -9.50 -1.68
CA VAL A 394 -11.60 -9.23 -0.27
C VAL A 394 -10.83 -7.91 -0.16
N HIS A 395 -11.40 -6.97 0.59
CA HIS A 395 -10.85 -5.65 0.81
C HIS A 395 -10.34 -5.49 2.25
N PHE A 396 -9.02 -5.45 2.41
CA PHE A 396 -8.41 -5.08 3.67
C PHE A 396 -8.47 -3.56 3.85
N ILE A 397 -9.00 -3.11 4.97
CA ILE A 397 -9.02 -1.69 5.37
C ILE A 397 -8.24 -1.61 6.68
N LEU A 398 -6.97 -1.25 6.57
CA LEU A 398 -6.07 -1.15 7.70
C LEU A 398 -6.10 0.29 8.22
N ASP A 399 -7.13 0.63 9.02
CA ASP A 399 -7.18 1.94 9.66
C ASP A 399 -6.12 1.98 10.75
N GLU A 400 -5.23 2.98 10.66
CA GLU A 400 -4.04 3.07 11.49
C GLU A 400 -3.09 1.87 11.36
N ALA A 401 -2.78 1.47 10.10
CA ALA A 401 -1.94 0.31 9.77
C ALA A 401 -0.66 0.14 10.63
N PRO A 402 0.05 1.21 11.04
CA PRO A 402 1.22 1.09 11.93
C PRO A 402 0.93 0.58 13.34
N SER A 403 -0.32 0.60 13.80
CA SER A 403 -0.72 0.07 15.11
C SER A 403 -0.63 -1.45 15.18
N VAL A 404 -0.70 -2.12 14.02
CA VAL A 404 -0.55 -3.56 13.89
C VAL A 404 0.81 -3.88 13.28
N ASN A 405 1.59 -4.72 13.97
CA ASN A 405 2.88 -5.15 13.43
C ASN A 405 2.68 -6.22 12.35
N LEU A 406 2.70 -5.81 11.08
CA LEU A 406 2.56 -6.69 9.91
C LEU A 406 3.86 -6.68 9.07
N PRO A 407 4.92 -7.39 9.47
CA PRO A 407 6.21 -7.35 8.78
C PRO A 407 6.13 -7.78 7.31
N GLY A 408 5.20 -8.66 6.98
CA GLY A 408 4.95 -9.19 5.63
C GLY A 408 4.19 -8.24 4.70
N LEU A 409 3.56 -7.17 5.20
CA LEU A 409 2.65 -6.32 4.42
C LEU A 409 3.23 -5.79 3.10
N PRO A 410 4.49 -5.31 3.01
CA PRO A 410 5.06 -4.87 1.74
C PRO A 410 5.06 -5.98 0.66
N ARG A 411 5.31 -7.22 1.06
CA ARG A 411 5.31 -8.39 0.17
C ARG A 411 3.89 -8.79 -0.23
N GLU A 412 2.95 -8.75 0.71
CA GLU A 412 1.54 -9.07 0.46
C GLU A 412 0.93 -8.09 -0.55
N LEU A 413 1.18 -6.78 -0.42
CA LEU A 413 0.73 -5.76 -1.37
C LEU A 413 1.17 -6.01 -2.81
N ALA A 414 2.34 -6.63 -3.01
CA ALA A 414 2.86 -6.96 -4.33
C ALA A 414 2.14 -8.14 -5.00
N THR A 415 1.57 -9.06 -4.22
CA THR A 415 1.09 -10.37 -4.70
C THR A 415 -0.43 -10.53 -4.65
N MET A 416 -1.16 -9.72 -3.88
CA MET A 416 -2.60 -9.88 -3.62
C MET A 416 -3.51 -9.59 -4.82
N ARG A 417 -3.07 -8.74 -5.77
CA ARG A 417 -3.91 -8.28 -6.89
C ARG A 417 -4.48 -9.40 -7.74
N SER A 418 -3.65 -10.39 -8.12
CA SER A 418 -4.06 -11.51 -8.98
C SER A 418 -5.10 -12.40 -8.30
N ARG A 419 -5.15 -12.40 -6.97
CA ARG A 419 -6.01 -13.24 -6.14
C ARG A 419 -7.35 -12.62 -5.77
N ASN A 420 -7.72 -11.50 -6.40
CA ASN A 420 -8.93 -10.73 -6.11
C ASN A 420 -8.94 -10.16 -4.67
N ILE A 421 -7.76 -9.77 -4.18
CA ILE A 421 -7.56 -9.15 -2.87
C ILE A 421 -7.01 -7.74 -3.07
N SER A 422 -7.41 -6.81 -2.22
CA SER A 422 -6.85 -5.46 -2.19
C SER A 422 -6.71 -4.94 -0.77
N CYS A 423 -5.83 -3.96 -0.60
CA CYS A 423 -5.57 -3.32 0.68
C CYS A 423 -5.66 -1.79 0.58
N SER A 424 -6.37 -1.19 1.52
CA SER A 424 -6.30 0.24 1.81
C SER A 424 -5.43 0.41 3.06
N THR A 425 -4.18 0.81 2.85
CA THR A 425 -3.23 1.08 3.93
C THR A 425 -3.40 2.54 4.36
N ILE A 426 -3.86 2.76 5.58
CA ILE A 426 -4.17 4.09 6.09
C ILE A 426 -3.15 4.45 7.15
N ILE A 427 -2.50 5.62 6.96
CA ILE A 427 -1.43 6.12 7.82
C ILE A 427 -1.65 7.59 8.16
N GLN A 428 -1.02 8.05 9.22
CA GLN A 428 -1.07 9.47 9.59
C GLN A 428 -0.04 10.29 8.80
N ASN A 429 1.14 9.74 8.58
CA ASN A 429 2.24 10.38 7.86
C ASN A 429 3.23 9.34 7.31
N MET A 430 4.13 9.79 6.42
CA MET A 430 5.12 8.91 5.79
C MET A 430 6.21 8.43 6.76
N ALA A 431 6.48 9.17 7.84
CA ALA A 431 7.50 8.77 8.82
C ALA A 431 7.14 7.43 9.49
N GLN A 432 5.84 7.19 9.75
CA GLN A 432 5.37 5.94 10.36
C GLN A 432 5.77 4.69 9.56
N ILE A 433 5.59 4.70 8.24
CA ILE A 433 5.95 3.53 7.41
C ILE A 433 7.47 3.42 7.20
N LYS A 434 8.18 4.56 7.15
CA LYS A 434 9.65 4.57 7.09
C LYS A 434 10.28 3.99 8.35
N GLU A 435 9.75 4.30 9.52
CA GLU A 435 10.19 3.73 10.78
C GLU A 435 9.90 2.23 10.87
N LEU A 436 8.67 1.83 10.49
CA LEU A 436 8.21 0.45 10.64
C LEU A 436 8.89 -0.50 9.65
N TYR A 437 9.03 -0.11 8.38
CA TYR A 437 9.50 -0.98 7.30
C TYR A 437 10.92 -0.66 6.82
N LYS A 438 11.58 0.36 7.40
CA LYS A 438 12.97 0.74 7.08
C LYS A 438 13.24 0.71 5.56
N ASP A 439 14.14 -0.16 5.10
CA ASP A 439 14.56 -0.24 3.70
C ASP A 439 13.45 -0.69 2.73
N SER A 440 12.40 -1.34 3.23
CA SER A 440 11.29 -1.85 2.39
C SER A 440 10.07 -0.90 2.30
N TRP A 441 10.11 0.27 2.93
CA TRP A 441 8.96 1.18 3.00
C TRP A 441 8.44 1.64 1.62
N GLU A 442 9.34 1.85 0.64
CA GLU A 442 8.98 2.30 -0.71
C GLU A 442 8.13 1.27 -1.48
N THR A 443 8.18 0.01 -1.05
CA THR A 443 7.36 -1.06 -1.63
C THR A 443 5.87 -0.80 -1.40
N ILE A 444 5.48 -0.12 -0.31
CA ILE A 444 4.08 0.17 0.01
C ILE A 444 3.47 1.16 -1.00
N PRO A 445 3.99 2.41 -1.16
CA PRO A 445 3.50 3.29 -2.21
C PRO A 445 3.73 2.73 -3.62
N GLY A 446 4.83 1.99 -3.85
CA GLY A 446 5.14 1.37 -5.14
C GLY A 446 4.10 0.33 -5.60
N ASN A 447 3.47 -0.41 -4.69
CA ASN A 447 2.41 -1.38 -4.97
C ASN A 447 0.98 -0.83 -4.76
N SER A 448 0.86 0.45 -4.44
CA SER A 448 -0.42 1.16 -4.33
C SER A 448 -0.61 2.05 -5.57
N ASP A 449 -1.37 1.57 -6.57
CA ASP A 449 -1.62 2.36 -7.78
C ASP A 449 -2.39 3.65 -7.51
N THR A 450 -2.98 3.77 -6.33
CA THR A 450 -3.72 4.95 -5.87
C THR A 450 -3.11 5.47 -4.57
N LEU A 451 -2.81 6.77 -4.54
CA LEU A 451 -2.43 7.49 -3.33
C LEU A 451 -3.42 8.62 -3.10
N LEU A 452 -4.00 8.68 -1.89
CA LEU A 452 -4.95 9.69 -1.46
C LEU A 452 -4.35 10.45 -0.26
N TYR A 453 -4.05 11.72 -0.47
CA TYR A 453 -3.57 12.62 0.59
C TYR A 453 -4.71 13.49 1.09
N LEU A 454 -5.01 13.39 2.39
CA LEU A 454 -6.11 14.08 3.06
C LEU A 454 -5.66 15.29 3.89
N GLY A 455 -4.38 15.64 3.84
CA GLY A 455 -3.81 16.70 4.67
C GLY A 455 -3.08 16.19 5.91
N GLY A 456 -2.20 16.99 6.45
CA GLY A 456 -1.39 16.66 7.63
C GLY A 456 -0.39 17.76 7.94
N ASN A 457 0.41 17.60 9.01
CA ASN A 457 1.37 18.60 9.46
C ASN A 457 2.83 18.10 9.47
N GLU A 458 3.13 16.95 8.85
CA GLU A 458 4.46 16.35 8.90
C GLU A 458 5.27 16.74 7.64
N ALA A 459 6.45 17.33 7.84
CA ALA A 459 7.25 17.95 6.79
C ALA A 459 7.76 16.96 5.71
N SER A 460 8.11 15.73 6.09
CA SER A 460 8.59 14.74 5.11
C SER A 460 7.46 14.27 4.19
N THR A 461 6.22 14.24 4.70
CA THR A 461 5.03 13.96 3.89
C THR A 461 4.75 15.10 2.91
N HIS A 462 4.83 16.36 3.36
CA HIS A 462 4.63 17.49 2.45
C HIS A 462 5.63 17.49 1.30
N LYS A 463 6.90 17.22 1.61
CA LYS A 463 7.95 17.09 0.59
C LYS A 463 7.64 15.95 -0.37
N TYR A 464 7.27 14.77 0.14
CA TYR A 464 6.91 13.62 -0.68
C TYR A 464 5.76 13.91 -1.65
N ILE A 465 4.68 14.56 -1.16
CA ILE A 465 3.52 14.92 -1.98
C ILE A 465 3.89 15.98 -3.03
N SER A 466 4.67 17.01 -2.66
CA SER A 466 5.14 18.05 -3.59
C SER A 466 6.01 17.45 -4.72
N GLU A 467 6.94 16.56 -4.39
CA GLU A 467 7.76 15.83 -5.36
C GLU A 467 6.91 14.93 -6.27
N ALA A 468 5.90 14.24 -5.72
CA ALA A 468 4.98 13.39 -6.47
C ALA A 468 4.09 14.19 -7.45
N LEU A 469 3.73 15.42 -7.11
CA LEU A 469 3.00 16.36 -7.98
C LEU A 469 3.85 16.79 -9.17
N GLY A 470 5.16 16.91 -9.00
CA GLY A 470 6.11 17.32 -10.03
C GLY A 470 6.12 18.82 -10.31
N LYS A 471 6.88 19.20 -11.34
CA LYS A 471 7.06 20.61 -11.75
C LYS A 471 6.30 20.95 -13.00
N SER A 472 5.81 22.18 -13.08
CA SER A 472 5.26 22.81 -14.29
C SER A 472 6.17 23.94 -14.75
N THR A 473 6.21 24.18 -16.05
CA THR A 473 6.87 25.36 -16.62
C THR A 473 5.96 26.57 -16.43
N ILE A 474 6.49 27.64 -15.87
CA ILE A 474 5.80 28.93 -15.71
C ILE A 474 6.58 30.05 -16.38
N ASP A 475 5.88 31.01 -16.93
CA ASP A 475 6.47 32.24 -17.45
C ASP A 475 6.73 33.22 -16.30
N THR A 476 8.01 33.56 -16.09
CA THR A 476 8.40 34.55 -15.10
C THR A 476 8.79 35.84 -15.78
N LYS A 477 8.14 36.95 -15.40
CA LYS A 477 8.44 38.30 -15.86
C LYS A 477 9.26 39.03 -14.80
N THR A 478 10.49 39.38 -15.13
CA THR A 478 11.33 40.19 -14.25
C THR A 478 11.40 41.61 -14.80
N HIS A 479 11.05 42.61 -13.98
CA HIS A 479 11.12 44.01 -14.33
C HIS A 479 12.37 44.63 -13.67
N GLY A 480 13.30 45.08 -14.50
CA GLY A 480 14.46 45.86 -14.06
C GLY A 480 14.24 47.34 -14.35
N GLN A 481 14.31 48.18 -13.30
CA GLN A 481 14.26 49.65 -13.44
C GLN A 481 15.55 50.23 -12.90
N THR A 482 16.34 50.87 -13.76
CA THR A 482 17.52 51.62 -13.33
C THR A 482 17.12 53.11 -13.15
N LYS A 483 17.23 53.61 -11.94
CA LYS A 483 17.02 55.04 -11.61
C LYS A 483 18.31 55.81 -11.82
N GLY A 484 18.41 56.56 -12.94
CA GLY A 484 19.54 57.44 -13.24
C GLY A 484 19.14 58.47 -14.30
N ARG A 485 20.04 59.40 -14.67
CA ARG A 485 19.79 60.52 -15.58
C ARG A 485 19.34 60.08 -17.03
N SER A 486 19.54 58.79 -17.34
CA SER A 486 19.03 58.08 -18.51
C SER A 486 18.42 56.73 -18.07
N GLY A 487 17.32 56.81 -17.27
CA GLY A 487 16.63 55.61 -16.79
C GLY A 487 16.22 54.67 -17.91
N SER A 488 16.58 53.38 -17.77
CA SER A 488 16.14 52.34 -18.68
C SER A 488 15.18 51.38 -17.98
N TYR A 489 14.16 50.98 -18.69
CA TYR A 489 13.21 49.96 -18.26
C TYR A 489 13.44 48.69 -19.10
N SER A 490 13.78 47.58 -18.45
CA SER A 490 13.91 46.30 -19.15
C SER A 490 12.91 45.30 -18.59
N THR A 491 12.21 44.62 -19.47
CA THR A 491 11.34 43.47 -19.11
C THR A 491 12.01 42.24 -19.68
N ASN A 492 12.40 41.33 -18.81
CA ASN A 492 12.98 40.05 -19.19
C ASN A 492 11.91 38.95 -18.98
N PHE A 493 11.70 38.12 -19.99
CA PHE A 493 10.84 36.95 -19.95
C PHE A 493 11.73 35.72 -19.79
N GLN A 494 11.52 34.98 -18.73
CA GLN A 494 12.26 33.75 -18.45
C GLN A 494 11.28 32.63 -18.10
N MET A 495 11.45 31.46 -18.71
CA MET A 495 10.76 30.25 -18.29
C MET A 495 11.46 29.65 -17.09
N SER A 496 10.71 29.26 -16.08
CA SER A 496 11.24 28.60 -14.89
C SER A 496 10.35 27.42 -14.48
N GLY A 497 10.95 26.41 -13.83
CA GLY A 497 10.22 25.28 -13.26
C GLY A 497 9.73 25.62 -11.86
N ARG A 498 8.43 25.42 -11.62
CA ARG A 498 7.83 25.51 -10.27
C ARG A 498 7.11 24.21 -9.95
N GLU A 499 7.24 23.73 -8.71
CA GLU A 499 6.39 22.65 -8.22
C GLU A 499 4.91 23.03 -8.39
N LEU A 500 4.07 22.06 -8.75
CA LEU A 500 2.62 22.27 -8.90
C LEU A 500 1.98 22.74 -7.58
N LEU A 501 2.45 22.21 -6.44
CA LEU A 501 2.34 22.77 -5.09
C LEU A 501 3.69 22.64 -4.39
N THR A 502 4.17 23.71 -3.79
CA THR A 502 5.34 23.66 -2.91
C THR A 502 4.99 22.94 -1.58
N PRO A 503 5.98 22.44 -0.81
CA PRO A 503 5.70 21.78 0.48
C PRO A 503 4.89 22.63 1.44
N ASP A 504 5.10 23.96 1.45
CA ASP A 504 4.33 24.89 2.29
C ASP A 504 2.89 25.01 1.81
N GLU A 505 2.63 24.99 0.48
CA GLU A 505 1.28 25.02 -0.08
C GLU A 505 0.56 23.69 0.19
N VAL A 506 1.27 22.56 0.15
CA VAL A 506 0.73 21.25 0.57
C VAL A 506 0.32 21.28 2.05
N ARG A 507 1.12 21.92 2.93
CA ARG A 507 0.79 22.10 4.34
C ARG A 507 -0.46 22.97 4.55
N MET A 508 -0.65 23.97 3.71
CA MET A 508 -1.79 24.90 3.77
C MET A 508 -3.05 24.40 3.05
N LEU A 509 -3.06 23.13 2.60
CA LEU A 509 -4.23 22.56 1.93
C LEU A 509 -5.46 22.68 2.84
N ASP A 510 -6.51 23.35 2.35
CA ASP A 510 -7.79 23.48 3.07
C ASP A 510 -8.35 22.09 3.39
N ASN A 511 -8.82 21.89 4.62
CA ASN A 511 -9.28 20.59 5.12
C ASN A 511 -10.48 20.00 4.34
N ARG A 512 -11.16 20.78 3.51
CA ARG A 512 -12.21 20.29 2.60
C ARG A 512 -11.66 19.49 1.43
N TYR A 513 -10.41 19.77 1.02
CA TYR A 513 -9.81 19.18 -0.16
C TYR A 513 -8.87 18.01 0.16
N CYS A 514 -8.66 17.19 -0.85
CA CYS A 514 -7.68 16.12 -0.88
C CYS A 514 -6.95 16.10 -2.22
N ILE A 515 -5.80 15.45 -2.26
CA ILE A 515 -5.02 15.26 -3.47
C ILE A 515 -5.01 13.76 -3.80
N LEU A 516 -5.49 13.43 -4.99
CA LEU A 516 -5.60 12.06 -5.48
C LEU A 516 -4.61 11.82 -6.61
N PHE A 517 -3.83 10.77 -6.48
CA PHE A 517 -2.96 10.24 -7.53
C PHE A 517 -3.46 8.85 -7.93
N ILE A 518 -3.59 8.62 -9.23
CA ILE A 518 -3.79 7.28 -9.80
C ILE A 518 -2.69 7.08 -10.84
N ARG A 519 -1.96 5.99 -10.75
CA ARG A 519 -0.84 5.69 -11.64
C ARG A 519 -1.19 5.85 -13.11
N GLY A 520 -0.38 6.62 -13.84
CA GLY A 520 -0.55 6.88 -15.27
C GLY A 520 -1.58 7.94 -15.62
N THR A 521 -2.04 8.73 -14.64
CA THR A 521 -2.92 9.88 -14.83
C THR A 521 -2.32 11.13 -14.19
N ARG A 522 -2.87 12.29 -14.52
CA ARG A 522 -2.55 13.53 -13.83
C ARG A 522 -3.17 13.52 -12.42
N PRO A 523 -2.49 14.10 -11.42
CA PRO A 523 -3.05 14.26 -10.07
C PRO A 523 -4.32 15.12 -10.11
N VAL A 524 -5.22 14.88 -9.17
CA VAL A 524 -6.48 15.63 -9.06
C VAL A 524 -6.61 16.17 -7.65
N MET A 525 -6.88 17.48 -7.53
CA MET A 525 -7.36 18.10 -6.30
C MET A 525 -8.89 18.07 -6.33
N ASP A 526 -9.50 17.45 -5.31
CA ASP A 526 -10.95 17.26 -5.23
C ASP A 526 -11.42 17.43 -3.78
N GLU A 527 -12.71 17.53 -3.56
CA GLU A 527 -13.27 17.55 -2.22
C GLU A 527 -13.23 16.14 -1.59
N LYS A 528 -13.01 16.10 -0.27
CA LYS A 528 -13.15 14.86 0.50
C LYS A 528 -14.59 14.38 0.43
N TYR A 529 -14.77 13.06 0.50
CA TYR A 529 -16.12 12.50 0.55
C TYR A 529 -16.79 12.87 1.88
N GLU A 530 -18.03 13.35 1.81
CA GLU A 530 -18.83 13.65 2.98
C GLU A 530 -19.70 12.44 3.33
N LEU A 531 -19.46 11.84 4.50
CA LEU A 531 -20.14 10.63 4.94
C LEU A 531 -21.68 10.78 4.94
N MET A 532 -22.18 11.97 5.31
CA MET A 532 -23.61 12.24 5.39
C MET A 532 -24.32 12.22 4.03
N GLU A 533 -23.58 12.30 2.92
CA GLU A 533 -24.10 12.18 1.56
C GLU A 533 -24.26 10.71 1.11
N HIS A 534 -23.76 9.75 1.90
CA HIS A 534 -23.84 8.34 1.49
C HIS A 534 -25.28 7.82 1.57
N PRO A 535 -25.80 7.14 0.51
CA PRO A 535 -27.19 6.67 0.50
C PRO A 535 -27.57 5.75 1.66
N ALA A 536 -26.60 4.98 2.17
CA ALA A 536 -26.80 4.04 3.27
C ALA A 536 -26.64 4.68 4.66
N ILE A 537 -26.32 5.97 4.77
CA ILE A 537 -25.99 6.63 6.06
C ILE A 537 -27.09 6.46 7.09
N ARG A 538 -28.37 6.56 6.70
CA ARG A 538 -29.55 6.41 7.56
C ARG A 538 -29.63 5.07 8.32
N TYR A 539 -28.86 4.07 7.87
CA TYR A 539 -28.82 2.74 8.50
C TYR A 539 -27.64 2.58 9.46
N THR A 540 -26.84 3.60 9.63
CA THR A 540 -25.65 3.62 10.49
C THR A 540 -25.89 4.47 11.72
N MET A 541 -25.07 4.27 12.74
CA MET A 541 -25.09 5.11 13.94
C MET A 541 -24.85 6.60 13.60
N ASP A 542 -23.94 6.90 12.67
CA ASP A 542 -23.65 8.27 12.22
C ASP A 542 -24.88 8.97 11.61
N GLY A 543 -25.80 8.20 11.01
CA GLY A 543 -27.05 8.69 10.43
C GLY A 543 -28.27 8.59 11.38
N GLY A 544 -28.05 8.35 12.68
CA GLY A 544 -29.10 8.24 13.70
C GLY A 544 -29.69 6.84 13.87
N GLY A 545 -29.10 5.81 13.22
CA GLY A 545 -29.46 4.41 13.47
C GLY A 545 -28.93 3.90 14.82
N PRO A 546 -29.37 2.74 15.30
CA PRO A 546 -28.84 2.17 16.54
C PRO A 546 -27.37 1.75 16.38
N PRO A 547 -26.56 1.87 17.42
CA PRO A 547 -25.21 1.33 17.42
C PRO A 547 -25.24 -0.19 17.27
N TYR A 548 -24.29 -0.74 16.55
CA TYR A 548 -24.12 -2.19 16.47
C TYR A 548 -23.38 -2.69 17.72
N ILE A 549 -23.98 -3.67 18.37
CA ILE A 549 -23.37 -4.38 19.50
C ILE A 549 -23.16 -5.82 19.03
N HIS A 550 -21.92 -6.25 18.99
CA HIS A 550 -21.57 -7.64 18.69
C HIS A 550 -21.78 -8.48 19.95
N ARG A 551 -22.40 -9.62 19.79
CA ARG A 551 -22.44 -10.63 20.86
C ARG A 551 -21.35 -11.63 20.55
N GLY A 552 -20.26 -11.55 21.30
CA GLY A 552 -19.17 -12.52 21.19
C GLY A 552 -19.64 -13.91 21.58
N THR A 553 -18.88 -14.89 21.16
CA THR A 553 -19.07 -16.31 21.52
C THR A 553 -18.27 -16.68 22.77
N VAL A 554 -17.33 -15.83 23.14
CA VAL A 554 -16.51 -16.00 24.33
C VAL A 554 -17.38 -15.74 25.57
N GLU A 555 -17.54 -16.76 26.41
CA GLU A 555 -18.19 -16.60 27.70
C GLU A 555 -17.34 -15.65 28.58
N PRO A 556 -17.99 -14.71 29.30
CA PRO A 556 -17.27 -13.88 30.25
C PRO A 556 -16.56 -14.79 31.26
N PRO A 557 -15.32 -14.44 31.70
CA PRO A 557 -14.61 -15.24 32.68
C PRO A 557 -15.51 -15.43 33.90
N ILE A 558 -15.64 -16.68 34.33
CA ILE A 558 -16.38 -17.00 35.55
C ILE A 558 -15.69 -16.24 36.68
N THR A 559 -16.31 -15.16 37.14
CA THR A 559 -15.94 -14.48 38.37
C THR A 559 -16.38 -15.37 39.52
N GLY A 560 -15.74 -16.54 39.63
CA GLY A 560 -15.83 -17.38 40.82
C GLY A 560 -15.16 -16.66 41.97
N GLU A 561 -15.69 -16.85 43.18
CA GLU A 561 -15.00 -16.44 44.38
C GLU A 561 -13.53 -16.89 44.29
N PRO A 562 -12.56 -16.07 44.72
CA PRO A 562 -11.16 -16.44 44.61
C PRO A 562 -10.96 -17.76 45.33
N LEU A 563 -10.41 -18.77 44.64
CA LEU A 563 -10.09 -20.10 45.14
C LEU A 563 -9.05 -20.07 46.29
N PHE A 564 -8.49 -18.91 46.58
CA PHE A 564 -7.58 -18.60 47.66
C PHE A 564 -8.15 -17.43 48.47
N GLN A 565 -8.96 -17.75 49.48
CA GLN A 565 -9.05 -16.90 50.65
C GLN A 565 -7.74 -17.11 51.43
N ILE A 566 -6.82 -16.16 51.31
CA ILE A 566 -5.70 -16.08 52.24
C ILE A 566 -6.31 -15.63 53.56
N ASP A 567 -6.51 -16.59 54.47
CA ASP A 567 -7.03 -16.33 55.82
C ASP A 567 -5.89 -15.72 56.64
N PHE A 568 -5.74 -14.40 56.58
CA PHE A 568 -4.72 -13.64 57.30
C PHE A 568 -4.89 -13.68 58.83
N ASP A 569 -6.00 -14.23 59.33
CA ASP A 569 -6.24 -14.34 60.80
C ASP A 569 -5.58 -15.58 61.43
N ASN A 570 -5.25 -16.61 60.65
CA ASN A 570 -4.58 -17.80 61.17
C ASN A 570 -3.06 -17.66 61.37
N GLU A 571 -2.39 -16.68 60.80
CA GLU A 571 -0.96 -16.44 61.04
C GLU A 571 -0.69 -15.70 62.36
N LYS A 572 -1.67 -15.03 62.94
CA LYS A 572 -1.51 -14.36 64.25
C LYS A 572 -1.64 -15.25 65.44
N GLU A 573 -2.33 -16.39 65.32
CA GLU A 573 -2.42 -17.36 66.42
C GLU A 573 -1.22 -18.32 66.51
N ASN A 574 -0.54 -18.60 65.41
CA ASN A 574 0.66 -19.44 65.36
C ASN A 574 1.97 -18.69 65.70
N ALA A 575 1.96 -17.38 65.79
CA ALA A 575 3.10 -16.58 66.27
C ALA A 575 3.03 -16.21 67.74
N ALA A 576 1.99 -16.69 68.49
CA ALA A 576 1.79 -16.43 69.92
C ALA A 576 1.76 -17.72 70.77
N ALA A 577 2.11 -18.87 70.16
CA ALA A 577 2.26 -20.14 70.90
C ALA A 577 3.75 -20.59 71.03
#